data_076f4b26edd48dfd9f02c6e39d658ed5
#
_entry.id   076f4b26edd48dfd9f02c6e39d658ed5
#
_cell.length_a   1.000
_cell.length_b   1.000
_cell.length_c   1.000
_cell.angle_alpha   90.00
_cell.angle_beta   90.00
_cell.angle_gamma   90.00
#
_symmetry.space_group_name_H-M   'P 1'
#
loop_
_entity.id
_entity.type
_entity.pdbx_description
1 polymer ?
#
loop_
_entity_poly.entity_id
_entity_poly.type
_entity_poly.pdbx_seq_one_letter_code
_entity_poly.pdbx_strand_id
1 'polypeptide(L)'
;VIRIDKIQTELFGGVGFRNSDLTGYDIVDETNEGSSSGLYFQDGSELVTIKNIKDCQENPDITNEQFNNLLERMQKSVVLDVCNKVINGQSDFISSLNLFPSEKSFDATLEQRGKFVGFEIQPLNSGMSCKIPWVELAFDEEVTFNIYLYNSNLPKTPIQTKEVTTTAGESKIISLDWVIADDLTYKGGKFYLGYFDNDLGIAKSYRKDHDAANIRVNTPYFYVEPVSMFNTGTIIDVESQVYESETYGLNIGLDVFSDYTEIILRNKSLFWNPIQLQMHERVLMMIKYSTRSNLTERIGKENIKMVDFELYGNKELGISGVQDKLNKAVGTLRKSLFYKPRISIGTLS
;
A
#
# COMPACT_ATOMS: atom_id res chain seq x y z
N VAL A 1 3.57 1.58 4.74
CA VAL A 1 2.18 2.04 4.51
C VAL A 1 1.45 0.97 3.71
N ILE A 2 0.27 0.57 4.15
CA ILE A 2 -0.57 -0.41 3.43
C ILE A 2 -1.72 0.36 2.80
N ARG A 3 -1.84 0.28 1.48
CA ARG A 3 -2.95 0.89 0.73
C ARG A 3 -4.08 -0.14 0.60
N ILE A 4 -4.95 -0.15 1.60
CA ILE A 4 -6.03 -1.13 1.75
C ILE A 4 -6.94 -1.17 0.52
N ASP A 5 -7.38 0.00 0.05
CA ASP A 5 -8.29 0.10 -1.11
C ASP A 5 -7.68 -0.53 -2.36
N LYS A 6 -6.38 -0.32 -2.59
CA LYS A 6 -5.68 -0.89 -3.73
C LYS A 6 -5.57 -2.42 -3.61
N ILE A 7 -5.22 -2.93 -2.43
CA ILE A 7 -5.16 -4.38 -2.18
C ILE A 7 -6.53 -5.01 -2.41
N GLN A 8 -7.59 -4.42 -1.86
CA GLN A 8 -8.94 -4.93 -2.05
C GLN A 8 -9.35 -4.97 -3.52
N THR A 9 -9.08 -3.89 -4.27
CA THR A 9 -9.42 -3.82 -5.69
C THR A 9 -8.67 -4.86 -6.52
N GLU A 10 -7.37 -5.04 -6.27
CA GLU A 10 -6.49 -5.91 -7.08
C GLU A 10 -6.57 -7.40 -6.71
N LEU A 11 -6.94 -7.74 -5.49
CA LEU A 11 -7.13 -9.12 -5.03
C LEU A 11 -8.60 -9.55 -5.07
N PHE A 12 -9.55 -8.64 -5.20
CA PHE A 12 -10.94 -8.95 -5.42
C PHE A 12 -11.13 -9.66 -6.78
N GLY A 13 -11.99 -10.67 -6.84
CA GLY A 13 -12.18 -11.47 -8.05
C GLY A 13 -11.02 -12.43 -8.38
N GLY A 14 -10.03 -12.57 -7.48
CA GLY A 14 -9.02 -13.63 -7.58
C GLY A 14 -9.59 -15.01 -7.32
N VAL A 15 -10.49 -15.11 -6.36
CA VAL A 15 -11.33 -16.28 -6.04
C VAL A 15 -12.76 -15.82 -6.03
N GLY A 16 -13.66 -16.52 -6.72
CA GLY A 16 -15.07 -16.15 -6.85
C GLY A 16 -16.03 -17.12 -6.17
N PHE A 17 -17.33 -16.81 -6.26
CA PHE A 17 -18.40 -17.72 -5.90
C PHE A 17 -19.02 -18.30 -7.16
N ARG A 18 -19.20 -19.63 -7.21
CA ARG A 18 -19.88 -20.30 -8.31
C ARG A 18 -21.39 -20.36 -8.02
N ASN A 19 -22.21 -20.06 -9.02
CA ASN A 19 -23.63 -20.33 -8.92
C ASN A 19 -23.89 -21.83 -8.71
N SER A 20 -24.98 -22.15 -8.01
CA SER A 20 -25.34 -23.53 -7.74
C SER A 20 -25.97 -24.16 -8.98
N ASP A 21 -25.65 -25.43 -9.26
CA ASP A 21 -26.35 -26.23 -10.28
C ASP A 21 -27.82 -26.55 -9.88
N LEU A 22 -28.23 -26.19 -8.66
CA LEU A 22 -29.57 -26.36 -8.17
C LEU A 22 -30.49 -25.26 -8.70
N THR A 23 -31.58 -25.62 -9.32
CA THR A 23 -32.61 -24.70 -9.85
C THR A 23 -33.08 -23.73 -8.76
N GLY A 24 -33.04 -22.42 -9.05
CA GLY A 24 -33.46 -21.35 -8.13
C GLY A 24 -32.37 -20.78 -7.24
N TYR A 25 -31.12 -21.22 -7.40
CA TYR A 25 -29.95 -20.65 -6.69
C TYR A 25 -28.93 -19.96 -7.61
N ASP A 26 -29.37 -19.60 -8.82
CA ASP A 26 -28.60 -18.78 -9.76
C ASP A 26 -28.74 -17.29 -9.39
N ILE A 27 -28.16 -16.91 -8.26
CA ILE A 27 -28.34 -15.60 -7.64
C ILE A 27 -27.03 -14.81 -7.47
N VAL A 28 -25.90 -15.42 -7.78
CA VAL A 28 -24.58 -14.74 -7.74
C VAL A 28 -24.42 -13.95 -9.03
N ASP A 29 -24.12 -12.67 -8.90
CA ASP A 29 -23.86 -11.80 -10.05
C ASP A 29 -22.45 -12.02 -10.63
N GLU A 30 -22.20 -11.51 -11.83
CA GLU A 30 -20.93 -11.64 -12.54
C GLU A 30 -19.74 -11.08 -11.72
N THR A 31 -19.98 -10.05 -10.91
CA THR A 31 -18.96 -9.43 -10.08
C THR A 31 -18.43 -10.38 -9.00
N ASN A 32 -19.34 -11.12 -8.35
CA ASN A 32 -19.01 -12.08 -7.32
C ASN A 32 -18.62 -13.46 -7.87
N GLU A 33 -19.08 -13.80 -9.09
CA GLU A 33 -18.74 -15.06 -9.76
C GLU A 33 -17.32 -15.03 -10.36
N GLY A 34 -16.82 -13.85 -10.72
CA GLY A 34 -15.52 -13.69 -11.36
C GLY A 34 -14.38 -14.32 -10.57
N SER A 35 -13.62 -15.23 -11.22
CA SER A 35 -12.43 -15.85 -10.63
C SER A 35 -11.27 -15.82 -11.62
N SER A 36 -10.32 -14.90 -11.40
CA SER A 36 -9.12 -14.80 -12.26
C SER A 36 -8.12 -15.93 -12.04
N SER A 37 -8.21 -16.66 -10.91
CA SER A 37 -7.38 -17.82 -10.63
C SER A 37 -7.99 -19.14 -11.10
N GLY A 38 -9.27 -19.15 -11.43
CA GLY A 38 -10.06 -20.37 -11.66
C GLY A 38 -10.48 -21.11 -10.40
N LEU A 39 -10.15 -20.60 -9.21
CA LEU A 39 -10.57 -21.15 -7.91
C LEU A 39 -11.88 -20.53 -7.48
N TYR A 40 -12.74 -21.34 -6.87
CA TYR A 40 -14.00 -20.88 -6.29
C TYR A 40 -14.03 -21.18 -4.79
N PHE A 41 -14.77 -20.37 -4.04
CA PHE A 41 -14.87 -20.54 -2.59
C PHE A 41 -15.55 -21.86 -2.18
N GLN A 42 -16.34 -22.46 -3.07
CA GLN A 42 -16.96 -23.76 -2.82
C GLN A 42 -15.99 -24.93 -3.02
N ASP A 43 -14.86 -24.72 -3.69
CA ASP A 43 -13.94 -25.81 -3.96
C ASP A 43 -13.27 -26.29 -2.66
N GLY A 44 -13.33 -27.59 -2.41
CA GLY A 44 -12.68 -28.22 -1.24
C GLY A 44 -13.50 -28.24 0.05
N SER A 45 -14.77 -27.80 0.04
CA SER A 45 -15.71 -27.95 1.15
C SER A 45 -17.15 -28.13 0.63
N GLU A 46 -17.80 -29.23 1.03
CA GLU A 46 -19.20 -29.48 0.69
C GLU A 46 -20.17 -28.59 1.47
N LEU A 47 -19.74 -28.01 2.58
CA LEU A 47 -20.54 -27.13 3.43
C LEU A 47 -20.50 -25.67 2.97
N VAL A 48 -19.47 -25.25 2.24
CA VAL A 48 -19.37 -23.88 1.72
C VAL A 48 -20.15 -23.76 0.41
N THR A 49 -21.45 -23.50 0.52
CA THR A 49 -22.38 -23.35 -0.61
C THR A 49 -23.11 -22.02 -0.53
N ILE A 50 -23.54 -21.49 -1.68
CA ILE A 50 -24.38 -20.28 -1.74
C ILE A 50 -25.66 -20.46 -0.93
N LYS A 51 -26.26 -21.66 -1.01
CA LYS A 51 -27.44 -22.01 -0.22
C LYS A 51 -27.17 -21.86 1.28
N ASN A 52 -26.10 -22.48 1.79
CA ASN A 52 -25.80 -22.44 3.21
C ASN A 52 -25.48 -21.00 3.69
N ILE A 53 -24.81 -20.22 2.87
CA ILE A 53 -24.52 -18.80 3.19
C ILE A 53 -25.83 -18.01 3.28
N LYS A 54 -26.76 -18.22 2.34
CA LYS A 54 -28.06 -17.55 2.33
C LYS A 54 -28.95 -17.99 3.50
N ASP A 55 -28.99 -19.28 3.79
CA ASP A 55 -29.79 -19.87 4.88
C ASP A 55 -29.29 -19.40 6.27
N CYS A 56 -28.02 -18.97 6.39
CA CYS A 56 -27.48 -18.44 7.63
C CYS A 56 -27.84 -16.97 7.87
N GLN A 57 -28.45 -16.25 6.92
CA GLN A 57 -28.79 -14.85 7.11
C GLN A 57 -29.98 -14.68 8.07
N GLU A 58 -29.90 -13.63 8.90
CA GLU A 58 -31.00 -13.33 9.87
C GLU A 58 -32.28 -12.93 9.15
N ASN A 59 -32.20 -12.22 8.03
CA ASN A 59 -33.35 -11.89 7.18
C ASN A 59 -33.52 -12.94 6.09
N PRO A 60 -34.62 -13.76 6.14
CA PRO A 60 -34.91 -14.77 5.10
C PRO A 60 -35.27 -14.16 3.74
N ASP A 61 -35.82 -12.93 3.77
CA ASP A 61 -36.33 -12.22 2.58
C ASP A 61 -35.27 -11.30 1.97
N ILE A 62 -33.98 -11.59 2.20
CA ILE A 62 -32.89 -10.86 1.59
C ILE A 62 -33.00 -10.90 0.06
N THR A 63 -33.00 -9.71 -0.57
CA THR A 63 -33.01 -9.62 -2.04
C THR A 63 -31.69 -10.11 -2.64
N ASN A 64 -31.72 -10.50 -3.93
CA ASN A 64 -30.48 -10.93 -4.61
C ASN A 64 -29.44 -9.81 -4.62
N GLU A 65 -29.82 -8.55 -4.79
CA GLU A 65 -28.91 -7.41 -4.72
C GLU A 65 -28.26 -7.28 -3.33
N GLN A 66 -29.07 -7.34 -2.26
CA GLN A 66 -28.55 -7.28 -0.89
C GLN A 66 -27.62 -8.46 -0.58
N PHE A 67 -27.94 -9.63 -1.12
CA PHE A 67 -27.12 -10.82 -0.95
C PHE A 67 -25.79 -10.69 -1.70
N ASN A 68 -25.77 -10.19 -2.93
CA ASN A 68 -24.55 -9.94 -3.68
C ASN A 68 -23.67 -8.88 -3.00
N ASN A 69 -24.25 -7.82 -2.46
CA ASN A 69 -23.55 -6.84 -1.64
C ASN A 69 -22.94 -7.47 -0.36
N LEU A 70 -23.59 -8.48 0.21
CA LEU A 70 -23.03 -9.25 1.33
C LEU A 70 -21.83 -10.09 0.87
N LEU A 71 -21.94 -10.82 -0.23
CA LEU A 71 -20.86 -11.64 -0.78
C LEU A 71 -19.63 -10.78 -1.11
N GLU A 72 -19.84 -9.63 -1.74
CA GLU A 72 -18.76 -8.68 -2.05
C GLU A 72 -18.05 -8.20 -0.78
N ARG A 73 -18.79 -7.80 0.25
CA ARG A 73 -18.22 -7.41 1.55
C ARG A 73 -17.46 -8.56 2.21
N MET A 74 -17.98 -9.78 2.12
CA MET A 74 -17.29 -10.96 2.65
C MET A 74 -15.97 -11.20 1.93
N GLN A 75 -15.91 -11.12 0.60
CA GLN A 75 -14.70 -11.26 -0.19
C GLN A 75 -13.67 -10.19 0.17
N LYS A 76 -14.07 -8.91 0.19
CA LYS A 76 -13.18 -7.79 0.57
C LYS A 76 -12.63 -7.95 1.99
N SER A 77 -13.46 -8.35 2.93
CA SER A 77 -13.03 -8.57 4.32
C SER A 77 -12.05 -9.74 4.45
N VAL A 78 -12.30 -10.86 3.76
CA VAL A 78 -11.42 -12.04 3.77
C VAL A 78 -10.05 -11.72 3.18
N VAL A 79 -10.00 -10.93 2.10
CA VAL A 79 -8.74 -10.44 1.54
C VAL A 79 -7.93 -9.67 2.59
N LEU A 80 -8.58 -8.74 3.31
CA LEU A 80 -7.92 -7.97 4.37
C LEU A 80 -7.46 -8.84 5.54
N ASP A 81 -8.29 -9.80 5.96
CA ASP A 81 -7.95 -10.70 7.07
C ASP A 81 -6.70 -11.51 6.75
N VAL A 82 -6.58 -12.02 5.52
CA VAL A 82 -5.39 -12.76 5.07
C VAL A 82 -4.18 -11.83 5.00
N CYS A 83 -4.31 -10.65 4.40
CA CYS A 83 -3.20 -9.70 4.33
C CYS A 83 -2.71 -9.30 5.73
N ASN A 84 -3.62 -9.00 6.65
CA ASN A 84 -3.28 -8.68 8.05
C ASN A 84 -2.60 -9.86 8.75
N LYS A 85 -3.10 -11.10 8.56
CA LYS A 85 -2.45 -12.31 9.11
C LYS A 85 -1.04 -12.51 8.56
N VAL A 86 -0.80 -12.21 7.29
CA VAL A 86 0.52 -12.34 6.64
C VAL A 86 1.50 -11.28 7.14
N ILE A 87 1.05 -10.04 7.30
CA ILE A 87 1.90 -8.91 7.69
C ILE A 87 2.09 -8.83 9.22
N ASN A 88 1.22 -9.45 10.01
CA ASN A 88 1.24 -9.35 11.47
C ASN A 88 2.64 -9.61 12.06
N GLY A 89 3.10 -8.65 12.85
CA GLY A 89 4.43 -8.67 13.47
C GLY A 89 5.56 -8.12 12.60
N GLN A 90 5.26 -7.57 11.40
CA GLN A 90 6.23 -6.82 10.60
C GLN A 90 6.06 -5.33 10.90
N SER A 91 7.19 -4.63 11.15
CA SER A 91 7.18 -3.17 11.20
C SER A 91 7.23 -2.63 9.79
N ASP A 92 6.32 -1.71 9.47
CA ASP A 92 6.34 -0.98 8.20
C ASP A 92 7.26 0.24 8.28
N PHE A 93 7.45 0.85 9.45
CA PHE A 93 8.38 1.96 9.66
C PHE A 93 9.83 1.46 9.76
N ILE A 94 10.72 2.05 8.97
CA ILE A 94 12.14 1.71 8.91
C ILE A 94 12.97 2.76 9.63
N SER A 95 12.85 4.04 9.21
CA SER A 95 13.63 5.14 9.77
C SER A 95 13.03 6.50 9.42
N SER A 96 13.38 7.50 10.22
CA SER A 96 13.15 8.92 9.93
C SER A 96 14.50 9.58 9.64
N LEU A 97 14.58 10.32 8.55
CA LEU A 97 15.80 10.87 8.02
C LEU A 97 15.61 12.37 7.74
N ASN A 98 16.65 13.16 7.95
CA ASN A 98 16.74 14.55 7.52
C ASN A 98 17.86 14.65 6.51
N LEU A 99 17.68 15.37 5.41
CA LEU A 99 18.74 15.57 4.43
C LEU A 99 19.92 16.34 5.05
N PHE A 100 19.60 17.39 5.81
CA PHE A 100 20.58 18.19 6.49
C PHE A 100 20.22 18.38 7.96
N PRO A 101 21.20 18.45 8.87
CA PRO A 101 20.93 18.93 10.21
C PRO A 101 20.48 20.41 10.14
N SER A 102 19.46 20.76 10.91
CA SER A 102 18.83 22.09 10.95
C SER A 102 19.80 23.22 11.42
N GLU A 103 20.96 22.87 11.93
CA GLU A 103 21.94 23.80 12.50
C GLU A 103 22.90 24.40 11.48
N LYS A 104 22.88 24.02 10.21
CA LYS A 104 23.74 24.62 9.20
C LYS A 104 23.22 26.01 8.82
N SER A 105 24.04 27.04 9.10
CA SER A 105 23.80 28.42 8.67
C SER A 105 23.71 28.53 7.15
N PHE A 106 22.83 29.40 6.70
CA PHE A 106 22.75 29.79 5.29
C PHE A 106 23.81 30.85 5.01
N ASP A 107 24.67 30.61 4.01
CA ASP A 107 25.86 31.45 3.79
C ASP A 107 25.65 32.56 2.76
N ALA A 108 24.75 32.35 1.77
CA ALA A 108 24.51 33.30 0.69
C ALA A 108 23.13 33.07 0.04
N THR A 109 22.66 34.06 -0.72
CA THR A 109 21.43 33.90 -1.54
C THR A 109 21.76 33.47 -2.96
N LEU A 110 20.81 32.80 -3.62
CA LEU A 110 20.90 32.39 -5.01
C LEU A 110 20.03 33.28 -5.91
N GLU A 111 20.56 33.61 -7.07
CA GLU A 111 19.78 34.34 -8.10
C GLU A 111 18.78 33.39 -8.76
N GLN A 112 17.59 33.93 -9.03
CA GLN A 112 16.54 33.22 -9.77
C GLN A 112 16.98 32.98 -11.23
N ARG A 113 16.63 31.82 -11.77
CA ARG A 113 17.01 31.39 -13.13
C ARG A 113 15.83 31.13 -14.04
N GLY A 114 14.59 31.32 -13.55
CA GLY A 114 13.38 31.06 -14.31
C GLY A 114 13.09 29.58 -14.50
N LYS A 115 13.34 28.76 -13.47
CA LYS A 115 13.28 27.30 -13.53
C LYS A 115 12.42 26.71 -12.42
N PHE A 116 12.01 25.46 -12.60
CA PHE A 116 11.65 24.61 -11.48
C PHE A 116 12.93 24.17 -10.77
N VAL A 117 12.94 24.33 -9.46
CA VAL A 117 14.07 23.97 -8.60
C VAL A 117 13.60 23.14 -7.42
N GLY A 118 14.39 22.15 -7.01
CA GLY A 118 13.99 21.27 -5.92
C GLY A 118 14.84 20.01 -5.80
N PHE A 119 14.23 18.93 -5.35
CA PHE A 119 14.86 17.62 -5.20
C PHE A 119 14.23 16.58 -6.13
N GLU A 120 15.09 15.80 -6.79
CA GLU A 120 14.72 14.48 -7.31
C GLU A 120 14.74 13.49 -6.16
N ILE A 121 13.69 12.69 -6.04
CA ILE A 121 13.54 11.64 -5.02
C ILE A 121 13.22 10.34 -5.74
N GLN A 122 14.08 9.33 -5.60
CA GLN A 122 13.90 8.04 -6.24
C GLN A 122 14.12 6.90 -5.24
N PRO A 123 13.16 5.96 -5.09
CA PRO A 123 13.39 4.75 -4.30
C PRO A 123 14.54 3.92 -4.87
N LEU A 124 15.50 3.51 -4.04
CA LEU A 124 16.61 2.63 -4.45
C LEU A 124 16.19 1.16 -4.53
N ASN A 125 15.13 0.79 -3.83
CA ASN A 125 14.62 -0.58 -3.81
C ASN A 125 13.10 -0.59 -4.05
N SER A 126 12.63 -1.57 -4.81
CA SER A 126 11.20 -1.82 -4.92
C SER A 126 10.62 -2.28 -3.57
N GLY A 127 9.39 -1.89 -3.27
CA GLY A 127 8.75 -2.18 -2.00
C GLY A 127 9.15 -1.23 -0.87
N MET A 128 9.70 -0.07 -1.22
CA MET A 128 9.93 1.05 -0.31
C MET A 128 8.97 2.19 -0.65
N SER A 129 8.48 2.85 0.38
CA SER A 129 7.76 4.11 0.27
C SER A 129 8.35 5.11 1.27
N CYS A 130 8.19 6.38 1.01
CA CYS A 130 8.50 7.39 2.01
C CYS A 130 7.35 8.37 2.16
N LYS A 131 7.27 8.94 3.33
CA LYS A 131 6.45 10.11 3.65
C LYS A 131 7.38 11.29 3.80
N ILE A 132 7.02 12.41 3.20
CA ILE A 132 7.68 13.70 3.42
C ILE A 132 6.85 14.42 4.49
N PRO A 133 7.21 14.29 5.78
CA PRO A 133 6.41 14.90 6.85
C PRO A 133 6.48 16.42 6.82
N TRP A 134 7.61 16.97 6.39
CA TRP A 134 7.82 18.41 6.36
C TRP A 134 8.86 18.82 5.32
N VAL A 135 8.80 20.09 4.95
CA VAL A 135 9.83 20.83 4.23
C VAL A 135 10.26 22.02 5.09
N GLU A 136 11.56 22.28 5.12
CA GLU A 136 12.13 23.49 5.69
C GLU A 136 12.49 24.43 4.53
N LEU A 137 12.09 25.68 4.65
CA LEU A 137 12.24 26.73 3.63
C LEU A 137 13.00 27.92 4.19
N ALA A 138 13.96 28.45 3.43
CA ALA A 138 14.76 29.59 3.84
C ALA A 138 14.96 30.59 2.69
N PHE A 139 14.43 31.80 2.87
CA PHE A 139 14.44 32.90 1.90
C PHE A 139 14.81 34.21 2.58
N ASP A 140 15.40 35.13 1.83
CA ASP A 140 15.81 36.45 2.34
C ASP A 140 14.67 37.40 2.59
N GLU A 141 13.52 37.19 1.90
CA GLU A 141 12.28 37.98 2.05
C GLU A 141 11.09 37.08 2.40
N GLU A 142 10.06 37.68 2.97
CA GLU A 142 8.75 37.00 3.12
C GLU A 142 8.11 36.84 1.75
N VAL A 143 7.75 35.60 1.40
CA VAL A 143 7.13 35.30 0.10
C VAL A 143 6.09 34.18 0.24
N THR A 144 5.00 34.30 -0.54
CA THR A 144 3.97 33.27 -0.66
C THR A 144 4.04 32.65 -2.05
N PHE A 145 4.21 31.32 -2.11
CA PHE A 145 4.31 30.58 -3.35
C PHE A 145 3.82 29.12 -3.16
N ASN A 146 3.77 28.36 -4.25
CA ASN A 146 3.37 26.95 -4.17
C ASN A 146 4.57 26.00 -4.19
N ILE A 147 4.54 24.99 -3.33
CA ILE A 147 5.39 23.81 -3.43
C ILE A 147 4.62 22.72 -4.16
N TYR A 148 5.31 22.00 -5.04
CA TYR A 148 4.75 20.98 -5.90
C TYR A 148 5.46 19.65 -5.71
N LEU A 149 4.73 18.55 -5.86
CA LEU A 149 5.25 17.20 -6.04
C LEU A 149 4.84 16.72 -7.43
N TYR A 150 5.81 16.40 -8.27
CA TYR A 150 5.60 15.81 -9.59
C TYR A 150 6.11 14.38 -9.66
N ASN A 151 5.68 13.65 -10.69
CA ASN A 151 6.31 12.40 -11.13
C ASN A 151 6.79 12.52 -12.56
N SER A 152 7.95 11.95 -12.88
CA SER A 152 8.56 12.02 -14.22
C SER A 152 7.66 11.49 -15.34
N ASN A 153 6.74 10.57 -15.04
CA ASN A 153 5.79 10.02 -16.00
C ASN A 153 4.53 10.89 -16.17
N LEU A 154 4.33 11.89 -15.29
CA LEU A 154 3.23 12.85 -15.32
C LEU A 154 3.74 14.30 -15.13
N PRO A 155 4.64 14.79 -16.01
CA PRO A 155 5.30 16.09 -15.80
C PRO A 155 4.37 17.30 -15.99
N LYS A 156 3.17 17.08 -16.55
CA LYS A 156 2.20 18.17 -16.86
C LYS A 156 1.31 18.52 -15.67
N THR A 157 1.17 17.63 -14.70
CA THR A 157 0.22 17.81 -13.60
C THR A 157 0.91 17.40 -12.28
N PRO A 158 0.97 18.30 -11.28
CA PRO A 158 1.51 17.94 -9.99
C PRO A 158 0.60 16.92 -9.30
N ILE A 159 1.20 15.98 -8.59
CA ILE A 159 0.50 15.00 -7.75
C ILE A 159 -0.07 15.69 -6.52
N GLN A 160 0.71 16.60 -5.95
CA GLN A 160 0.37 17.40 -4.76
C GLN A 160 0.81 18.83 -4.97
N THR A 161 0.06 19.78 -4.38
CA THR A 161 0.39 21.20 -4.36
C THR A 161 0.02 21.77 -3.00
N LYS A 162 0.87 22.63 -2.47
CA LYS A 162 0.61 23.36 -1.22
C LYS A 162 1.12 24.79 -1.31
N GLU A 163 0.23 25.75 -1.06
CA GLU A 163 0.61 27.13 -0.87
C GLU A 163 1.31 27.30 0.49
N VAL A 164 2.42 28.02 0.50
CA VAL A 164 3.26 28.24 1.67
C VAL A 164 3.68 29.71 1.73
N THR A 165 3.81 30.22 2.96
CA THR A 165 4.34 31.57 3.22
C THR A 165 5.57 31.42 4.09
N THR A 166 6.69 31.99 3.67
CA THR A 166 7.96 31.99 4.41
C THR A 166 8.06 33.21 5.34
N THR A 167 9.15 33.27 6.11
CA THR A 167 9.51 34.40 6.95
C THR A 167 10.85 34.93 6.45
N ALA A 168 10.99 36.25 6.31
CA ALA A 168 12.22 36.87 5.82
C ALA A 168 13.43 36.55 6.71
N GLY A 169 14.50 36.05 6.12
CA GLY A 169 15.77 35.78 6.79
C GLY A 169 15.77 34.63 7.78
N GLU A 170 14.67 33.88 7.89
CA GLU A 170 14.53 32.77 8.82
C GLU A 170 14.19 31.46 8.10
N SER A 171 14.62 30.36 8.72
CA SER A 171 14.24 29.02 8.29
C SER A 171 12.87 28.66 8.86
N LYS A 172 11.92 28.23 8.01
CA LYS A 172 10.56 27.87 8.39
C LYS A 172 10.24 26.42 8.01
N ILE A 173 9.84 25.64 9.01
CA ILE A 173 9.38 24.26 8.80
C ILE A 173 7.87 24.26 8.52
N ILE A 174 7.49 23.61 7.43
CA ILE A 174 6.11 23.47 6.99
C ILE A 174 5.76 21.99 6.86
N SER A 175 4.72 21.55 7.54
CA SER A 175 4.20 20.17 7.43
C SER A 175 3.61 19.94 6.04
N LEU A 176 3.99 18.83 5.41
CA LEU A 176 3.44 18.40 4.11
C LEU A 176 2.64 17.12 4.24
N ASP A 177 3.17 16.12 4.95
CA ASP A 177 2.60 14.78 5.08
C ASP A 177 2.35 14.04 3.75
N TRP A 178 3.17 14.32 2.73
CA TRP A 178 3.05 13.74 1.40
C TRP A 178 3.69 12.35 1.31
N VAL A 179 3.01 11.42 0.64
CA VAL A 179 3.49 10.04 0.48
C VAL A 179 4.03 9.83 -0.93
N ILE A 180 5.25 9.32 -1.02
CA ILE A 180 5.90 8.83 -2.23
C ILE A 180 5.94 7.31 -2.15
N ALA A 181 5.29 6.64 -3.11
CA ALA A 181 5.30 5.19 -3.22
C ALA A 181 5.63 4.78 -4.65
N ASP A 182 6.47 3.75 -4.81
CA ASP A 182 6.69 3.09 -6.09
C ASP A 182 5.45 2.26 -6.43
N ASP A 183 4.46 2.90 -7.04
CA ASP A 183 3.21 2.24 -7.36
C ASP A 183 3.00 2.08 -8.89
N LEU A 184 2.07 1.18 -9.24
CA LEU A 184 1.72 0.92 -10.63
C LEU A 184 1.16 2.16 -11.34
N THR A 185 0.62 3.14 -10.62
CA THR A 185 0.09 4.39 -11.15
C THR A 185 1.20 5.22 -11.81
N TYR A 186 2.37 5.28 -11.14
CA TYR A 186 3.51 6.06 -11.61
C TYR A 186 4.56 5.21 -12.33
N LYS A 187 4.38 3.89 -12.43
CA LYS A 187 5.26 2.94 -13.14
C LYS A 187 6.74 3.12 -12.81
N GLY A 188 7.06 3.39 -11.55
CA GLY A 188 8.43 3.51 -11.07
C GLY A 188 9.15 4.80 -11.48
N GLY A 189 8.45 5.85 -11.87
CA GLY A 189 9.06 7.14 -12.21
C GLY A 189 9.78 7.82 -11.03
N LYS A 190 10.59 8.82 -11.35
CA LYS A 190 11.23 9.70 -10.36
C LYS A 190 10.20 10.70 -9.83
N PHE A 191 10.38 11.14 -8.60
CA PHE A 191 9.56 12.20 -8.01
C PHE A 191 10.37 13.48 -7.87
N TYR A 192 9.71 14.62 -8.08
CA TYR A 192 10.31 15.94 -7.97
C TYR A 192 9.53 16.79 -6.99
N LEU A 193 10.15 17.13 -5.88
CA LEU A 193 9.62 18.06 -4.88
C LEU A 193 10.32 19.40 -5.02
N GLY A 194 9.58 20.46 -5.27
CA GLY A 194 10.18 21.77 -5.45
C GLY A 194 9.18 22.88 -5.75
N TYR A 195 9.67 23.97 -6.26
CA TYR A 195 8.88 25.16 -6.60
C TYR A 195 9.42 25.82 -7.89
N PHE A 196 8.66 26.74 -8.45
CA PHE A 196 9.13 27.58 -9.56
C PHE A 196 9.78 28.83 -8.99
N ASP A 197 11.05 29.06 -9.28
CA ASP A 197 11.78 30.20 -8.72
C ASP A 197 11.26 31.56 -9.21
N ASN A 198 10.59 31.60 -10.38
CA ASN A 198 9.87 32.79 -10.85
C ASN A 198 8.71 33.21 -9.94
N ASP A 199 8.15 32.30 -9.14
CA ASP A 199 7.03 32.61 -8.26
C ASP A 199 7.48 33.36 -6.99
N LEU A 200 8.79 33.43 -6.76
CA LEU A 200 9.36 34.14 -5.60
C LEU A 200 9.34 35.67 -5.72
N GLY A 201 9.04 36.23 -6.89
CA GLY A 201 9.08 37.66 -7.11
C GLY A 201 10.49 38.25 -6.95
N ILE A 202 10.73 39.04 -5.91
CA ILE A 202 12.05 39.59 -5.60
C ILE A 202 12.84 38.79 -4.58
N ALA A 203 12.18 37.84 -3.88
CA ALA A 203 12.81 37.03 -2.85
C ALA A 203 13.82 36.05 -3.46
N LYS A 204 14.90 35.79 -2.73
CA LYS A 204 15.95 34.86 -3.11
C LYS A 204 16.05 33.74 -2.12
N SER A 205 16.27 32.53 -2.63
CA SER A 205 16.51 31.38 -1.77
C SER A 205 17.90 31.43 -1.18
N TYR A 206 18.06 31.00 0.06
CA TYR A 206 19.38 30.84 0.67
C TYR A 206 20.11 29.61 0.11
N ARG A 207 21.42 29.75 -0.05
CA ARG A 207 22.28 28.66 -0.46
C ARG A 207 22.50 27.70 0.70
N LYS A 208 22.34 26.42 0.42
CA LYS A 208 22.84 25.34 1.27
C LYS A 208 23.58 24.35 0.38
N ASP A 209 24.87 24.15 0.64
CA ASP A 209 25.67 23.23 -0.16
C ASP A 209 25.18 21.80 0.03
N HIS A 210 24.99 21.09 -1.08
CA HIS A 210 24.68 19.70 -1.13
C HIS A 210 25.94 18.86 -1.07
N ASP A 211 26.18 18.20 0.06
CA ASP A 211 27.24 17.22 0.18
C ASP A 211 26.69 15.82 -0.11
N ALA A 212 26.84 15.36 -1.35
CA ALA A 212 26.35 14.08 -1.83
C ALA A 212 26.84 12.89 -0.99
N ALA A 213 28.02 12.97 -0.40
CA ALA A 213 28.55 11.90 0.45
C ALA A 213 27.78 11.80 1.77
N ASN A 214 27.51 12.95 2.41
CA ASN A 214 26.74 12.99 3.65
C ASN A 214 25.27 12.61 3.43
N ILE A 215 24.68 13.02 2.32
CA ILE A 215 23.28 12.70 2.00
C ILE A 215 23.09 11.21 1.76
N ARG A 216 23.97 10.54 1.02
CA ARG A 216 23.90 9.08 0.81
C ARG A 216 23.98 8.28 2.11
N VAL A 217 24.70 8.76 3.09
CA VAL A 217 24.72 8.16 4.43
C VAL A 217 23.39 8.36 5.15
N ASN A 218 22.78 9.54 4.98
CA ASN A 218 21.53 9.89 5.63
C ASN A 218 20.29 9.34 4.92
N THR A 219 20.39 9.02 3.62
CA THR A 219 19.27 8.49 2.82
C THR A 219 19.60 7.16 2.13
N PRO A 220 19.92 6.08 2.89
CA PRO A 220 20.37 4.81 2.30
C PRO A 220 19.31 4.07 1.48
N TYR A 221 18.05 4.48 1.58
CA TYR A 221 16.90 3.84 0.93
C TYR A 221 16.38 4.61 -0.28
N PHE A 222 16.75 5.87 -0.41
CA PHE A 222 16.33 6.77 -1.46
C PHE A 222 17.52 7.51 -2.04
N TYR A 223 17.50 7.68 -3.35
CA TYR A 223 18.37 8.65 -4.01
C TYR A 223 17.67 10.00 -3.93
N VAL A 224 18.36 11.00 -3.39
CA VAL A 224 17.85 12.37 -3.25
C VAL A 224 18.93 13.33 -3.71
N GLU A 225 18.66 14.08 -4.79
CA GLU A 225 19.61 15.04 -5.36
C GLU A 225 18.91 16.36 -5.71
N PRO A 226 19.57 17.51 -5.49
CA PRO A 226 19.04 18.78 -5.96
C PRO A 226 19.03 18.82 -7.49
N VAL A 227 17.94 19.35 -8.04
CA VAL A 227 17.77 19.48 -9.47
C VAL A 227 17.19 20.84 -9.86
N SER A 228 17.51 21.27 -11.07
CA SER A 228 16.78 22.33 -11.77
C SER A 228 16.36 21.84 -13.13
N MET A 229 15.23 22.35 -13.64
CA MET A 229 14.75 22.04 -14.98
C MET A 229 13.92 23.19 -15.54
N PHE A 230 13.87 23.29 -16.89
CA PHE A 230 13.02 24.27 -17.54
C PHE A 230 11.54 23.93 -17.30
N ASN A 231 10.71 24.96 -17.39
CA ASN A 231 9.27 24.82 -17.26
C ASN A 231 8.53 25.76 -18.22
N THR A 232 7.28 25.39 -18.51
CA THR A 232 6.34 26.26 -19.23
C THR A 232 5.07 26.35 -18.37
N GLY A 233 4.89 27.50 -17.69
CA GLY A 233 3.90 27.61 -16.62
C GLY A 233 4.16 26.57 -15.54
N THR A 234 3.17 25.73 -15.22
CA THR A 234 3.28 24.64 -14.23
C THR A 234 3.71 23.29 -14.82
N ILE A 235 4.14 23.24 -16.08
CA ILE A 235 4.63 22.01 -16.74
C ILE A 235 6.14 21.98 -16.62
N ILE A 236 6.70 20.92 -16.01
CA ILE A 236 8.16 20.73 -15.90
C ILE A 236 8.69 19.97 -17.13
N ASP A 237 9.86 20.35 -17.59
CA ASP A 237 10.58 19.65 -18.68
C ASP A 237 11.63 18.72 -18.09
N VAL A 238 11.25 17.47 -17.89
CA VAL A 238 12.10 16.44 -17.27
C VAL A 238 13.36 16.15 -18.08
N GLU A 239 13.32 16.33 -19.41
CA GLU A 239 14.49 16.11 -20.29
C GLU A 239 15.57 17.18 -20.12
N SER A 240 15.18 18.37 -19.65
CA SER A 240 16.10 19.48 -19.35
C SER A 240 16.72 19.43 -17.96
N GLN A 241 16.51 18.35 -17.22
CA GLN A 241 17.00 18.20 -15.85
C GLN A 241 18.51 18.35 -15.74
N VAL A 242 18.94 19.16 -14.78
CA VAL A 242 20.34 19.33 -14.39
C VAL A 242 20.46 19.06 -12.90
N TYR A 243 21.47 18.26 -12.51
CA TYR A 243 21.82 18.07 -11.10
C TYR A 243 22.62 19.27 -10.62
N GLU A 244 22.22 19.79 -9.47
CA GLU A 244 22.79 20.99 -8.89
C GLU A 244 23.61 20.65 -7.62
N SER A 245 24.51 21.56 -7.24
CA SER A 245 25.28 21.44 -5.98
C SER A 245 24.61 22.16 -4.81
N GLU A 246 23.47 22.76 -5.03
CA GLU A 246 22.82 23.70 -4.08
C GLU A 246 21.35 23.35 -3.93
N THR A 247 20.79 23.59 -2.74
CA THR A 247 19.44 23.09 -2.39
C THR A 247 18.32 24.12 -2.56
N TYR A 248 18.62 25.32 -3.06
CA TYR A 248 17.62 26.37 -3.29
C TYR A 248 16.76 26.69 -2.05
N GLY A 249 17.39 26.78 -0.87
CA GLY A 249 16.71 27.07 0.39
C GLY A 249 15.82 25.95 0.90
N LEU A 250 15.90 24.75 0.30
CA LEU A 250 15.08 23.60 0.67
C LEU A 250 15.86 22.62 1.58
N ASN A 251 15.16 22.08 2.58
CA ASN A 251 15.53 20.88 3.30
C ASN A 251 14.26 20.04 3.52
N ILE A 252 14.37 18.72 3.58
CA ILE A 252 13.22 17.83 3.76
C ILE A 252 13.48 16.76 4.81
N GLY A 253 12.41 16.38 5.52
CA GLY A 253 12.36 15.15 6.28
C GLY A 253 11.81 14.01 5.44
N LEU A 254 12.31 12.81 5.68
CA LEU A 254 11.84 11.58 5.02
C LEU A 254 11.59 10.50 6.08
N ASP A 255 10.35 10.07 6.20
CA ASP A 255 10.00 8.87 6.95
C ASP A 255 9.90 7.69 5.99
N VAL A 256 10.76 6.70 6.17
CA VAL A 256 10.89 5.55 5.26
C VAL A 256 10.11 4.36 5.81
N PHE A 257 9.35 3.72 4.92
CA PHE A 257 8.49 2.57 5.23
C PHE A 257 8.72 1.42 4.25
N SER A 258 8.48 0.20 4.69
CA SER A 258 8.24 -0.93 3.79
C SER A 258 6.85 -0.78 3.15
N ASP A 259 6.78 -0.86 1.83
CA ASP A 259 5.49 -0.89 1.11
C ASP A 259 5.03 -2.33 0.88
N TYR A 260 4.32 -2.87 1.86
CA TYR A 260 3.76 -4.22 1.76
C TYR A 260 2.69 -4.34 0.67
N THR A 261 2.07 -3.24 0.25
CA THR A 261 1.10 -3.24 -0.85
C THR A 261 1.73 -3.79 -2.12
N GLU A 262 2.87 -3.25 -2.53
CA GLU A 262 3.55 -3.71 -3.74
C GLU A 262 4.08 -5.14 -3.61
N ILE A 263 4.57 -5.54 -2.43
CA ILE A 263 5.00 -6.92 -2.18
C ILE A 263 3.82 -7.89 -2.36
N ILE A 264 2.65 -7.54 -1.80
CA ILE A 264 1.42 -8.34 -1.94
C ILE A 264 1.00 -8.41 -3.41
N LEU A 265 0.90 -7.27 -4.09
CA LEU A 265 0.39 -7.19 -5.47
C LEU A 265 1.30 -7.89 -6.48
N ARG A 266 2.61 -7.82 -6.32
CA ARG A 266 3.56 -8.57 -7.16
C ARG A 266 3.47 -10.09 -6.97
N ASN A 267 2.95 -10.54 -5.85
CA ASN A 267 2.84 -11.95 -5.48
C ASN A 267 1.38 -12.40 -5.29
N LYS A 268 0.41 -11.70 -5.91
CA LYS A 268 -1.03 -11.91 -5.68
C LYS A 268 -1.48 -13.37 -5.87
N SER A 269 -0.87 -14.11 -6.79
CA SER A 269 -1.21 -15.51 -7.01
C SER A 269 -0.96 -16.42 -5.81
N LEU A 270 -0.03 -16.06 -4.92
CA LEU A 270 0.25 -16.81 -3.70
C LEU A 270 -0.83 -16.63 -2.63
N PHE A 271 -1.68 -15.61 -2.78
CA PHE A 271 -2.75 -15.28 -1.83
C PHE A 271 -4.05 -16.04 -2.08
N TRP A 272 -4.25 -16.62 -3.28
CA TRP A 272 -5.53 -17.24 -3.64
C TRP A 272 -5.93 -18.37 -2.71
N ASN A 273 -5.03 -19.32 -2.44
CA ASN A 273 -5.31 -20.42 -1.53
C ASN A 273 -5.54 -19.96 -0.07
N PRO A 274 -4.73 -19.09 0.54
CA PRO A 274 -5.07 -18.51 1.85
C PRO A 274 -6.42 -17.79 1.88
N ILE A 275 -6.78 -17.02 0.83
CA ILE A 275 -8.06 -16.31 0.72
C ILE A 275 -9.22 -17.31 0.67
N GLN A 276 -9.11 -18.38 -0.11
CA GLN A 276 -10.10 -19.43 -0.17
C GLN A 276 -10.31 -20.10 1.20
N LEU A 277 -9.22 -20.51 1.86
CA LEU A 277 -9.28 -21.12 3.19
C LEU A 277 -9.86 -20.18 4.26
N GLN A 278 -9.56 -18.88 4.19
CA GLN A 278 -10.13 -17.89 5.10
C GLN A 278 -11.65 -17.74 4.90
N MET A 279 -12.13 -17.82 3.65
CA MET A 279 -13.56 -17.82 3.38
C MET A 279 -14.22 -19.09 3.91
N HIS A 280 -13.58 -20.27 3.73
CA HIS A 280 -14.08 -21.52 4.32
C HIS A 280 -14.23 -21.40 5.84
N GLU A 281 -13.21 -20.92 6.53
CA GLU A 281 -13.27 -20.69 7.98
C GLU A 281 -14.47 -19.80 8.34
N ARG A 282 -14.64 -18.68 7.62
CA ARG A 282 -15.70 -17.72 7.88
C ARG A 282 -17.09 -18.29 7.66
N VAL A 283 -17.32 -18.98 6.55
CA VAL A 283 -18.62 -19.59 6.24
C VAL A 283 -18.94 -20.73 7.22
N LEU A 284 -17.97 -21.58 7.53
CA LEU A 284 -18.17 -22.66 8.52
C LEU A 284 -18.49 -22.09 9.91
N MET A 285 -17.86 -20.99 10.32
CA MET A 285 -18.22 -20.29 11.55
C MET A 285 -19.63 -19.69 11.50
N MET A 286 -20.04 -19.12 10.36
CA MET A 286 -21.41 -18.65 10.17
C MET A 286 -22.43 -19.80 10.33
N ILE A 287 -22.19 -20.94 9.71
CA ILE A 287 -23.06 -22.13 9.81
C ILE A 287 -23.12 -22.61 11.27
N LYS A 288 -21.97 -22.67 11.95
CA LYS A 288 -21.87 -23.15 13.34
C LYS A 288 -22.68 -22.30 14.31
N TYR A 289 -22.64 -20.99 14.16
CA TYR A 289 -23.26 -20.04 15.08
C TYR A 289 -24.61 -19.49 14.59
N SER A 290 -25.06 -19.86 13.39
CA SER A 290 -26.39 -19.46 12.92
C SER A 290 -27.50 -20.13 13.72
N THR A 291 -28.37 -19.30 14.29
CA THR A 291 -29.57 -19.77 14.97
C THR A 291 -30.62 -20.32 14.01
N ARG A 292 -30.49 -20.02 12.70
CA ARG A 292 -31.47 -20.39 11.66
C ARG A 292 -31.14 -21.69 10.94
N SER A 293 -29.87 -21.98 10.67
CA SER A 293 -29.43 -23.21 10.02
C SER A 293 -29.62 -24.45 10.91
N ASN A 294 -29.85 -24.25 12.22
CA ASN A 294 -30.01 -25.30 13.22
C ASN A 294 -31.44 -25.54 13.61
N LEU A 295 -32.39 -25.28 12.70
CA LEU A 295 -33.86 -25.25 12.97
C LEU A 295 -34.48 -26.57 13.43
N THR A 296 -33.80 -27.70 13.31
CA THR A 296 -34.25 -28.95 13.93
C THR A 296 -33.14 -29.50 14.82
N GLU A 297 -33.41 -29.71 16.11
CA GLU A 297 -32.44 -30.13 17.13
C GLU A 297 -31.58 -31.33 16.74
N ARG A 298 -32.11 -32.23 15.93
CA ARG A 298 -31.42 -33.44 15.49
C ARG A 298 -30.48 -33.20 14.30
N ILE A 299 -30.93 -32.45 13.29
CA ILE A 299 -30.12 -32.07 12.12
C ILE A 299 -29.03 -31.05 12.53
N GLY A 300 -29.34 -30.16 13.47
CA GLY A 300 -28.41 -29.21 14.00
C GLY A 300 -27.19 -29.82 14.68
N LYS A 301 -27.38 -30.86 15.51
CA LYS A 301 -26.28 -31.54 16.21
C LYS A 301 -25.34 -32.32 15.27
N GLU A 302 -25.88 -32.93 14.22
CA GLU A 302 -25.04 -33.63 13.24
C GLU A 302 -24.28 -32.66 12.34
N ASN A 303 -24.92 -31.59 11.89
CA ASN A 303 -24.29 -30.54 11.10
C ASN A 303 -23.18 -29.83 11.88
N ILE A 304 -23.41 -29.53 13.16
CA ILE A 304 -22.36 -28.92 14.01
C ILE A 304 -21.12 -29.82 14.11
N LYS A 305 -21.31 -31.13 14.26
CA LYS A 305 -20.16 -32.06 14.29
C LYS A 305 -19.40 -32.09 12.97
N MET A 306 -20.09 -32.04 11.84
CA MET A 306 -19.45 -31.96 10.51
C MET A 306 -18.72 -30.67 10.35
N VAL A 307 -19.30 -29.53 10.75
CA VAL A 307 -18.65 -28.21 10.74
C VAL A 307 -17.43 -28.20 11.64
N ASP A 308 -17.52 -28.75 12.86
CA ASP A 308 -16.39 -28.86 13.78
C ASP A 308 -15.28 -29.74 13.21
N PHE A 309 -15.63 -30.83 12.57
CA PHE A 309 -14.67 -31.69 11.89
C PHE A 309 -13.96 -30.97 10.74
N GLU A 310 -14.67 -30.24 9.91
CA GLU A 310 -14.05 -29.44 8.84
C GLU A 310 -13.19 -28.29 9.39
N LEU A 311 -13.68 -27.58 10.41
CA LEU A 311 -12.94 -26.47 11.02
C LEU A 311 -11.64 -26.90 11.70
N TYR A 312 -11.74 -27.89 12.57
CA TYR A 312 -10.66 -28.25 13.50
C TYR A 312 -9.93 -29.53 13.13
N GLY A 313 -10.54 -30.35 12.26
CA GLY A 313 -10.00 -31.67 11.90
C GLY A 313 -10.14 -32.69 13.02
N ASN A 314 -9.39 -33.77 12.90
CA ASN A 314 -9.26 -34.77 13.93
C ASN A 314 -7.77 -35.13 14.13
N LYS A 315 -7.24 -34.72 15.27
CA LYS A 315 -5.81 -34.93 15.59
C LYS A 315 -5.45 -36.42 15.77
N GLU A 316 -6.39 -37.22 16.27
CA GLU A 316 -6.17 -38.67 16.46
C GLU A 316 -6.04 -39.39 15.11
N LEU A 317 -6.78 -38.93 14.09
CA LEU A 317 -6.71 -39.45 12.74
C LEU A 317 -5.68 -38.75 11.85
N GLY A 318 -4.97 -37.77 12.37
CA GLY A 318 -4.02 -36.96 11.58
C GLY A 318 -4.66 -36.06 10.51
N ILE A 319 -5.96 -35.79 10.63
CA ILE A 319 -6.71 -34.96 9.68
C ILE A 319 -6.66 -33.50 10.11
N SER A 320 -6.06 -32.65 9.29
CA SER A 320 -6.00 -31.19 9.52
C SER A 320 -7.29 -30.52 9.09
N GLY A 321 -7.87 -29.70 9.98
CA GLY A 321 -9.00 -28.85 9.67
C GLY A 321 -8.61 -27.60 8.88
N VAL A 322 -9.62 -26.80 8.49
CA VAL A 322 -9.46 -25.56 7.72
C VAL A 322 -8.56 -24.56 8.45
N GLN A 323 -8.70 -24.44 9.79
CA GLN A 323 -7.86 -23.53 10.58
C GLN A 323 -6.38 -23.90 10.54
N ASP A 324 -6.05 -25.17 10.67
CA ASP A 324 -4.65 -25.63 10.58
C ASP A 324 -4.08 -25.44 9.17
N LYS A 325 -4.90 -25.73 8.13
CA LYS A 325 -4.52 -25.50 6.73
C LYS A 325 -4.26 -24.02 6.46
N LEU A 326 -5.15 -23.15 6.93
CA LEU A 326 -5.00 -21.69 6.80
C LEU A 326 -3.74 -21.18 7.51
N ASN A 327 -3.50 -21.59 8.75
CA ASN A 327 -2.32 -21.18 9.51
C ASN A 327 -1.02 -21.63 8.82
N LYS A 328 -1.00 -22.84 8.27
CA LYS A 328 0.13 -23.34 7.47
C LYS A 328 0.31 -22.55 6.18
N ALA A 329 -0.78 -22.25 5.45
CA ALA A 329 -0.73 -21.49 4.21
C ALA A 329 -0.23 -20.06 4.46
N VAL A 330 -0.75 -19.36 5.47
CA VAL A 330 -0.30 -18.03 5.89
C VAL A 330 1.16 -18.05 6.34
N GLY A 331 1.57 -19.07 7.13
CA GLY A 331 2.96 -19.24 7.58
C GLY A 331 3.93 -19.46 6.43
N THR A 332 3.54 -20.25 5.42
CA THR A 332 4.33 -20.50 4.21
C THR A 332 4.43 -19.23 3.38
N LEU A 333 3.32 -18.54 3.18
CA LEU A 333 3.25 -17.28 2.45
C LEU A 333 4.13 -16.21 3.11
N ARG A 334 4.04 -16.04 4.42
CA ARG A 334 4.90 -15.13 5.18
C ARG A 334 6.39 -15.43 4.98
N LYS A 335 6.77 -16.70 5.04
CA LYS A 335 8.16 -17.12 4.80
C LYS A 335 8.61 -16.80 3.38
N SER A 336 7.78 -17.06 2.37
CA SER A 336 8.14 -16.78 0.97
C SER A 336 8.26 -15.30 0.65
N LEU A 337 7.48 -14.44 1.30
CA LEU A 337 7.50 -12.98 1.06
C LEU A 337 8.60 -12.25 1.84
N PHE A 338 8.87 -12.67 3.09
CA PHE A 338 9.73 -11.91 4.01
C PHE A 338 11.01 -12.63 4.41
N TYR A 339 11.16 -13.91 4.07
CA TYR A 339 12.41 -14.62 4.36
C TYR A 339 13.47 -14.26 3.32
N LYS A 340 14.36 -13.32 3.67
CA LYS A 340 15.60 -13.12 2.91
C LYS A 340 16.56 -14.25 3.29
N PRO A 341 17.00 -15.13 2.36
CA PRO A 341 18.08 -16.03 2.64
C PRO A 341 19.30 -15.20 3.09
N ARG A 342 19.83 -15.45 4.28
CA ARG A 342 21.12 -14.89 4.66
C ARG A 342 22.15 -15.50 3.70
N ILE A 343 22.57 -14.71 2.72
CA ILE A 343 23.74 -15.04 1.93
C ILE A 343 24.91 -14.88 2.89
N SER A 344 25.37 -15.96 3.49
CA SER A 344 26.66 -15.98 4.15
C SER A 344 27.70 -15.88 3.04
N ILE A 345 28.23 -14.69 2.84
CA ILE A 345 29.47 -14.53 2.06
C ILE A 345 30.54 -15.21 2.90
N GLY A 346 30.85 -16.47 2.52
CA GLY A 346 32.01 -17.16 3.07
C GLY A 346 33.22 -16.31 2.72
N THR A 347 33.87 -15.76 3.72
CA THR A 347 35.21 -15.20 3.59
C THR A 347 36.10 -16.36 3.13
N LEU A 348 36.50 -16.34 1.85
CA LEU A 348 37.60 -17.13 1.37
C LEU A 348 38.86 -16.64 2.12
N SER A 349 39.30 -17.43 3.05
CA SER A 349 40.61 -17.29 3.71
C SER A 349 41.73 -17.73 2.76
#